data_1ee1f9dc9a61b67c0d5d95f8ab33e65a
#
_entry.id   1ee1f9dc9a61b67c0d5d95f8ab33e65a
#
_cell.length_a   1.000
_cell.length_b   1.000
_cell.length_c   1.000
_cell.angle_alpha   90.00
_cell.angle_beta   90.00
_cell.angle_gamma   90.00
#
_symmetry.space_group_name_H-M   'P 1'
#
loop_
_entity.id
_entity.type
_entity.pdbx_description
1 polymer ?
#
loop_
_entity_poly.entity_id
_entity_poly.type
_entity_poly.pdbx_seq_one_letter_code
_entity_poly.pdbx_strand_id
1 'polypeptide(L)'
;MYVEESLKLQNELLTTLVIGGGLKELVESLSSFIERGVIITNPSYRVLESTFSNKGFKQGDCFDVFTLNPPIPGRVQIVAGEEGLEALTLELSHNSKRLGFLFICNPGTDDDNRLKVLTHQARNLYVIEMQKQEELLETGRHYRDAFLFDLFYGNMEDNEDIISRAKLWGWDFTQPYVVTVFELENYESYSEDHYLVSSLYDIIESVVQPLDKAVIVMKKNEEVILAVPYAEKKRRDFKEFNNMIVNQVLAQAEERIVSRKVRVGTGRRYDQPSELFRSYQEAKVAVRLSVLLKGKGNMTYFRDLGVERILYNHDKQELLEFYREILVDLETHDKQKNELVETLENYLSHHCDLKATANALFLHPNSLRYRLKRIEEILDVNLEDFDTIVALIIAFKIKHLIGFKERL
;
A
#
# COMPACT_ATOMS: atom_id res chain seq x y z
N MET A 1 -25.86 4.52 -49.69
CA MET A 1 -26.29 3.30 -48.99
C MET A 1 -25.64 3.21 -47.60
N TYR A 2 -24.32 3.13 -47.43
CA TYR A 2 -23.70 3.03 -46.12
C TYR A 2 -23.88 4.29 -45.21
N VAL A 3 -24.01 5.49 -45.77
CA VAL A 3 -24.21 6.75 -45.02
C VAL A 3 -25.58 6.77 -44.32
N GLU A 4 -26.63 6.34 -45.00
CA GLU A 4 -27.99 6.26 -44.40
C GLU A 4 -28.05 5.22 -43.28
N GLU A 5 -27.37 4.10 -43.48
CA GLU A 5 -27.28 3.02 -42.52
C GLU A 5 -26.49 3.47 -41.27
N SER A 6 -25.41 4.20 -41.45
CA SER A 6 -24.63 4.75 -40.36
C SER A 6 -25.36 5.82 -39.54
N LEU A 7 -26.19 6.65 -40.19
CA LEU A 7 -27.08 7.61 -39.50
C LEU A 7 -28.16 6.92 -38.68
N LYS A 8 -28.74 5.82 -39.20
CA LYS A 8 -29.71 5.03 -38.41
C LYS A 8 -29.06 4.44 -37.17
N LEU A 9 -27.91 3.80 -37.31
CA LEU A 9 -27.16 3.27 -36.17
C LEU A 9 -26.83 4.36 -35.16
N GLN A 10 -26.32 5.51 -35.62
CA GLN A 10 -25.95 6.61 -34.73
C GLN A 10 -27.17 7.12 -33.93
N ASN A 11 -28.34 7.27 -34.60
CA ASN A 11 -29.57 7.68 -33.92
C ASN A 11 -30.03 6.63 -32.90
N GLU A 12 -29.91 5.35 -33.19
CA GLU A 12 -30.27 4.26 -32.27
C GLU A 12 -29.36 4.27 -31.05
N LEU A 13 -28.05 4.35 -31.23
CA LEU A 13 -27.07 4.44 -30.14
C LEU A 13 -27.26 5.72 -29.30
N LEU A 14 -27.52 6.87 -29.94
CA LEU A 14 -27.83 8.12 -29.22
C LEU A 14 -29.08 7.99 -28.39
N THR A 15 -30.13 7.39 -28.94
CA THR A 15 -31.38 7.14 -28.20
C THR A 15 -31.11 6.26 -26.98
N THR A 16 -30.32 5.21 -27.13
CA THR A 16 -29.90 4.33 -26.02
C THR A 16 -29.24 5.13 -24.90
N LEU A 17 -28.30 6.03 -25.22
CA LEU A 17 -27.64 6.87 -24.23
C LEU A 17 -28.61 7.87 -23.57
N VAL A 18 -29.53 8.50 -24.33
CA VAL A 18 -30.45 9.49 -23.79
C VAL A 18 -31.44 8.89 -22.79
N ILE A 19 -31.87 7.64 -23.00
CA ILE A 19 -32.76 6.93 -22.06
C ILE A 19 -32.02 6.32 -20.88
N GLY A 20 -30.72 6.61 -20.75
CA GLY A 20 -29.90 6.15 -19.61
C GLY A 20 -29.24 4.78 -19.79
N GLY A 21 -29.20 4.26 -21.03
CA GLY A 21 -28.44 3.05 -21.35
C GLY A 21 -26.94 3.27 -21.19
N GLY A 22 -26.24 2.24 -20.73
CA GLY A 22 -24.78 2.24 -20.53
C GLY A 22 -24.05 1.50 -21.65
N LEU A 23 -22.81 1.11 -21.34
CA LEU A 23 -21.92 0.40 -22.28
C LEU A 23 -22.52 -0.91 -22.77
N LYS A 24 -23.23 -1.63 -21.90
CA LYS A 24 -23.90 -2.90 -22.20
C LYS A 24 -24.95 -2.74 -23.31
N GLU A 25 -25.86 -1.81 -23.10
CA GLU A 25 -26.95 -1.54 -24.05
C GLU A 25 -26.41 -1.03 -25.39
N LEU A 26 -25.34 -0.24 -25.40
CA LEU A 26 -24.67 0.18 -26.62
C LEU A 26 -24.07 -1.01 -27.39
N VAL A 27 -23.42 -1.95 -26.68
CA VAL A 27 -22.83 -3.16 -27.27
C VAL A 27 -23.93 -4.06 -27.85
N GLU A 28 -25.04 -4.23 -27.15
CA GLU A 28 -26.21 -5.00 -27.60
C GLU A 28 -26.84 -4.37 -28.83
N SER A 29 -27.04 -3.04 -28.86
CA SER A 29 -27.60 -2.32 -30.03
C SER A 29 -26.71 -2.47 -31.26
N LEU A 30 -25.38 -2.26 -31.11
CA LEU A 30 -24.47 -2.44 -32.22
C LEU A 30 -24.46 -3.88 -32.73
N SER A 31 -24.38 -4.86 -31.82
CA SER A 31 -24.37 -6.28 -32.15
C SER A 31 -25.62 -6.69 -32.92
N SER A 32 -26.80 -6.22 -32.48
CA SER A 32 -28.07 -6.46 -33.14
C SER A 32 -28.13 -5.83 -34.53
N PHE A 33 -27.62 -4.59 -34.67
CA PHE A 33 -27.64 -3.86 -35.94
C PHE A 33 -26.74 -4.49 -37.02
N ILE A 34 -25.52 -4.95 -36.58
CA ILE A 34 -24.54 -5.57 -37.52
C ILE A 34 -24.70 -7.08 -37.63
N GLU A 35 -25.54 -7.71 -36.81
CA GLU A 35 -25.75 -9.17 -36.72
C GLU A 35 -24.41 -9.93 -36.45
N ARG A 36 -23.56 -9.36 -35.62
CA ARG A 36 -22.25 -9.93 -35.25
C ARG A 36 -21.99 -9.77 -33.77
N GLY A 37 -21.15 -10.65 -33.21
CA GLY A 37 -20.67 -10.52 -31.85
C GLY A 37 -19.76 -9.30 -31.68
N VAL A 38 -19.98 -8.55 -30.61
CA VAL A 38 -19.23 -7.34 -30.28
C VAL A 38 -18.61 -7.51 -28.91
N ILE A 39 -17.33 -7.14 -28.77
CA ILE A 39 -16.58 -7.16 -27.51
C ILE A 39 -15.96 -5.78 -27.31
N ILE A 40 -16.09 -5.21 -26.11
CA ILE A 40 -15.36 -4.01 -25.69
C ILE A 40 -14.42 -4.38 -24.55
N THR A 41 -13.18 -3.90 -24.62
CA THR A 41 -12.15 -4.14 -23.61
C THR A 41 -11.56 -2.83 -23.09
N ASN A 42 -10.88 -2.94 -21.94
CA ASN A 42 -9.95 -1.92 -21.49
C ASN A 42 -8.62 -1.97 -22.30
N PRO A 43 -7.65 -1.07 -22.05
CA PRO A 43 -6.34 -1.08 -22.75
C PRO A 43 -5.52 -2.37 -22.58
N SER A 44 -5.78 -3.16 -21.53
CA SER A 44 -5.09 -4.45 -21.25
C SER A 44 -5.87 -5.66 -21.75
N TYR A 45 -6.79 -5.47 -22.69
CA TYR A 45 -7.63 -6.52 -23.28
C TYR A 45 -8.51 -7.30 -22.28
N ARG A 46 -8.84 -6.72 -21.12
CA ARG A 46 -9.87 -7.26 -20.23
C ARG A 46 -11.24 -6.86 -20.77
N VAL A 47 -12.12 -7.83 -20.92
CA VAL A 47 -13.48 -7.63 -21.42
C VAL A 47 -14.29 -6.79 -20.42
N LEU A 48 -14.80 -5.65 -20.89
CA LEU A 48 -15.73 -4.80 -20.17
C LEU A 48 -17.17 -5.24 -20.43
N GLU A 49 -17.55 -5.41 -21.71
CA GLU A 49 -18.83 -5.91 -22.14
C GLU A 49 -18.70 -6.77 -23.41
N SER A 50 -19.57 -7.77 -23.56
CA SER A 50 -19.55 -8.69 -24.69
C SER A 50 -20.93 -9.26 -24.98
N THR A 51 -21.31 -9.27 -26.27
CA THR A 51 -22.45 -10.06 -26.78
C THR A 51 -22.01 -11.43 -27.31
N PHE A 52 -20.71 -11.72 -27.30
CA PHE A 52 -20.17 -12.99 -27.74
C PHE A 52 -20.16 -13.99 -26.58
N SER A 53 -20.88 -15.10 -26.71
CA SER A 53 -21.19 -16.00 -25.58
C SER A 53 -20.12 -17.07 -25.32
N ASN A 54 -19.04 -17.15 -26.14
CA ASN A 54 -18.02 -18.17 -26.05
C ASN A 54 -17.20 -18.03 -24.75
N LYS A 55 -16.68 -19.16 -24.28
CA LYS A 55 -15.83 -19.24 -23.09
C LYS A 55 -14.54 -18.46 -23.31
N GLY A 56 -14.15 -17.61 -22.34
CA GLY A 56 -12.96 -16.75 -22.43
C GLY A 56 -13.20 -15.36 -23.00
N PHE A 57 -14.43 -15.03 -23.43
CA PHE A 57 -14.78 -13.71 -23.97
C PHE A 57 -15.95 -13.05 -23.20
N LYS A 58 -16.19 -13.47 -21.96
CA LYS A 58 -17.21 -12.89 -21.09
C LYS A 58 -16.66 -11.70 -20.31
N GLN A 59 -17.55 -10.90 -19.76
CA GLN A 59 -17.18 -9.78 -18.89
C GLN A 59 -16.21 -10.22 -17.78
N GLY A 60 -15.08 -9.52 -17.68
CA GLY A 60 -13.99 -9.81 -16.73
C GLY A 60 -12.91 -10.74 -17.26
N ASP A 61 -13.13 -11.49 -18.34
CA ASP A 61 -12.10 -12.32 -18.97
C ASP A 61 -11.02 -11.46 -19.63
N CYS A 62 -9.83 -12.04 -19.83
CA CYS A 62 -8.75 -11.44 -20.60
C CYS A 62 -8.38 -12.35 -21.75
N PHE A 63 -7.97 -11.77 -22.88
CA PHE A 63 -7.51 -12.50 -24.04
C PHE A 63 -6.29 -11.85 -24.67
N ASP A 64 -5.56 -12.63 -25.50
CA ASP A 64 -4.42 -12.15 -26.25
C ASP A 64 -4.82 -11.71 -27.66
N VAL A 65 -4.10 -10.73 -28.21
CA VAL A 65 -4.36 -10.17 -29.54
C VAL A 65 -3.12 -10.36 -30.41
N PHE A 66 -3.30 -11.00 -31.55
CA PHE A 66 -2.25 -11.29 -32.51
C PHE A 66 -2.55 -10.67 -33.89
N THR A 67 -1.52 -10.23 -34.59
CA THR A 67 -1.63 -9.80 -35.96
C THR A 67 -1.87 -11.01 -36.85
N LEU A 68 -2.77 -10.90 -37.83
CA LEU A 68 -2.98 -11.95 -38.82
C LEU A 68 -1.74 -12.12 -39.73
N ASN A 69 -1.52 -13.33 -40.24
CA ASN A 69 -0.45 -13.62 -41.18
C ASN A 69 -1.05 -14.25 -42.46
N PRO A 70 -1.09 -13.53 -43.61
CA PRO A 70 -0.60 -12.16 -43.84
C PRO A 70 -1.46 -11.10 -43.14
N PRO A 71 -0.89 -9.92 -42.77
CA PRO A 71 -1.61 -8.88 -42.05
C PRO A 71 -2.70 -8.23 -42.93
N ILE A 72 -3.90 -8.11 -42.34
CA ILE A 72 -5.03 -7.41 -42.94
C ILE A 72 -5.31 -6.15 -42.12
N PRO A 73 -5.34 -4.94 -42.69
CA PRO A 73 -5.52 -3.71 -41.95
C PRO A 73 -6.84 -3.68 -41.13
N GLY A 74 -6.69 -3.49 -39.85
CA GLY A 74 -7.83 -3.45 -38.88
C GLY A 74 -8.36 -4.83 -38.47
N ARG A 75 -7.79 -5.92 -38.92
CA ARG A 75 -8.11 -7.28 -38.49
C ARG A 75 -7.04 -7.88 -37.63
N VAL A 76 -7.46 -8.60 -36.61
CA VAL A 76 -6.60 -9.28 -35.63
C VAL A 76 -7.17 -10.66 -35.32
N GLN A 77 -6.31 -11.53 -34.81
CA GLN A 77 -6.75 -12.77 -34.18
C GLN A 77 -6.79 -12.54 -32.67
N ILE A 78 -7.91 -12.80 -32.02
CA ILE A 78 -8.07 -12.78 -30.58
C ILE A 78 -8.12 -14.22 -30.06
N VAL A 79 -7.38 -14.49 -28.96
CA VAL A 79 -7.20 -15.86 -28.43
C VAL A 79 -7.45 -15.85 -26.94
N ALA A 80 -8.35 -16.72 -26.49
CA ALA A 80 -8.67 -16.93 -25.08
C ALA A 80 -8.54 -18.43 -24.75
N GLY A 81 -7.43 -18.82 -24.13
CA GLY A 81 -7.10 -20.23 -23.90
C GLY A 81 -6.90 -21.01 -25.22
N GLU A 82 -7.75 -22.01 -25.50
CA GLU A 82 -7.72 -22.80 -26.73
C GLU A 82 -8.60 -22.22 -27.84
N GLU A 83 -9.47 -21.24 -27.55
CA GLU A 83 -10.36 -20.62 -28.52
C GLU A 83 -9.72 -19.42 -29.18
N GLY A 84 -9.67 -19.41 -30.51
CA GLY A 84 -9.19 -18.30 -31.32
C GLY A 84 -10.20 -17.91 -32.38
N LEU A 85 -10.41 -16.59 -32.58
CA LEU A 85 -11.28 -16.09 -33.62
C LEU A 85 -10.73 -14.82 -34.28
N GLU A 86 -11.14 -14.59 -35.52
CA GLU A 86 -10.81 -13.37 -36.24
C GLU A 86 -11.76 -12.25 -35.82
N ALA A 87 -11.23 -11.06 -35.62
CA ALA A 87 -12.00 -9.88 -35.27
C ALA A 87 -11.52 -8.64 -36.02
N LEU A 88 -12.46 -7.75 -36.35
CA LEU A 88 -12.16 -6.38 -36.75
C LEU A 88 -11.96 -5.56 -35.48
N THR A 89 -10.85 -4.84 -35.35
CA THR A 89 -10.53 -4.03 -34.17
C THR A 89 -10.57 -2.55 -34.47
N LEU A 90 -11.04 -1.78 -33.49
CA LEU A 90 -11.03 -0.32 -33.49
C LEU A 90 -10.55 0.16 -32.13
N GLU A 91 -9.51 1.00 -32.15
CA GLU A 91 -9.01 1.65 -30.92
C GLU A 91 -9.96 2.76 -30.47
N LEU A 92 -10.35 2.71 -29.19
CA LEU A 92 -11.13 3.73 -28.50
C LEU A 92 -10.16 4.62 -27.71
N SER A 93 -9.96 5.84 -28.18
CA SER A 93 -9.03 6.79 -27.55
C SER A 93 -9.57 8.21 -27.57
N HIS A 94 -9.22 9.01 -26.54
CA HIS A 94 -9.54 10.43 -26.39
C HIS A 94 -8.31 11.18 -25.91
N ASN A 95 -8.01 12.35 -26.52
CA ASN A 95 -6.87 13.21 -26.15
C ASN A 95 -5.56 12.42 -25.95
N SER A 96 -5.23 11.55 -26.89
CA SER A 96 -4.06 10.64 -26.85
C SER A 96 -4.08 9.60 -25.73
N LYS A 97 -5.10 9.56 -24.89
CA LYS A 97 -5.32 8.51 -23.89
C LYS A 97 -6.11 7.37 -24.52
N ARG A 98 -5.56 6.17 -24.50
CA ARG A 98 -6.24 4.95 -24.93
C ARG A 98 -7.19 4.50 -23.81
N LEU A 99 -8.47 4.38 -24.14
CA LEU A 99 -9.53 3.92 -23.21
C LEU A 99 -9.77 2.42 -23.34
N GLY A 100 -9.56 1.85 -24.54
CA GLY A 100 -9.76 0.43 -24.81
C GLY A 100 -9.89 0.12 -26.28
N PHE A 101 -10.51 -1.01 -26.57
CA PHE A 101 -10.71 -1.51 -27.92
C PHE A 101 -12.14 -2.04 -28.12
N LEU A 102 -12.65 -1.85 -29.33
CA LEU A 102 -13.87 -2.48 -29.82
C LEU A 102 -13.49 -3.58 -30.80
N PHE A 103 -14.01 -4.77 -30.60
CA PHE A 103 -13.81 -5.92 -31.48
C PHE A 103 -15.16 -6.37 -32.07
N ILE A 104 -15.21 -6.59 -33.38
CA ILE A 104 -16.32 -7.26 -34.06
C ILE A 104 -15.85 -8.64 -34.46
N CYS A 105 -16.50 -9.65 -33.90
CA CYS A 105 -16.13 -11.05 -34.07
C CYS A 105 -16.61 -11.61 -35.41
N ASN A 106 -15.77 -12.41 -36.06
CA ASN A 106 -16.07 -13.09 -37.32
C ASN A 106 -16.65 -12.15 -38.43
N PRO A 107 -15.90 -11.11 -38.83
CA PRO A 107 -16.41 -10.03 -39.65
C PRO A 107 -16.83 -10.46 -41.10
N GLY A 108 -16.45 -11.66 -41.57
CA GLY A 108 -16.70 -12.08 -42.94
C GLY A 108 -15.77 -11.37 -43.94
N THR A 109 -15.77 -11.80 -45.22
CA THR A 109 -14.87 -11.24 -46.24
C THR A 109 -15.44 -10.07 -47.02
N ASP A 110 -16.75 -9.99 -47.15
CA ASP A 110 -17.42 -9.06 -48.11
C ASP A 110 -17.94 -7.75 -47.45
N ASP A 111 -17.92 -7.65 -46.11
CA ASP A 111 -18.53 -6.57 -45.35
C ASP A 111 -17.57 -5.59 -44.67
N ASP A 112 -16.28 -5.72 -44.88
CA ASP A 112 -15.24 -4.95 -44.17
C ASP A 112 -15.42 -3.44 -44.23
N ASN A 113 -15.72 -2.91 -45.42
CA ASN A 113 -15.90 -1.47 -45.59
C ASN A 113 -17.18 -0.95 -44.92
N ARG A 114 -18.27 -1.74 -44.95
CA ARG A 114 -19.51 -1.43 -44.24
C ARG A 114 -19.27 -1.41 -42.73
N LEU A 115 -18.69 -2.46 -42.17
CA LEU A 115 -18.41 -2.59 -40.75
C LEU A 115 -17.47 -1.48 -40.26
N LYS A 116 -16.41 -1.15 -41.01
CA LYS A 116 -15.49 -0.05 -40.70
C LYS A 116 -16.20 1.31 -40.63
N VAL A 117 -17.09 1.61 -41.59
CA VAL A 117 -17.85 2.86 -41.58
C VAL A 117 -18.80 2.93 -40.38
N LEU A 118 -19.56 1.87 -40.11
CA LEU A 118 -20.50 1.81 -39.01
C LEU A 118 -19.81 1.93 -37.65
N THR A 119 -18.72 1.19 -37.44
CA THR A 119 -17.98 1.23 -36.18
C THR A 119 -17.25 2.55 -35.96
N HIS A 120 -16.74 3.16 -37.03
CA HIS A 120 -16.07 4.46 -36.93
C HIS A 120 -17.06 5.57 -36.52
N GLN A 121 -18.28 5.53 -37.00
CA GLN A 121 -19.36 6.45 -36.60
C GLN A 121 -19.80 6.22 -35.16
N ALA A 122 -19.91 4.96 -34.74
CA ALA A 122 -20.26 4.60 -33.36
C ALA A 122 -19.16 4.92 -32.33
N ARG A 123 -17.89 4.99 -32.76
CA ARG A 123 -16.71 5.17 -31.91
C ARG A 123 -16.85 6.27 -30.87
N ASN A 124 -17.30 7.45 -31.28
CA ASN A 124 -17.39 8.61 -30.39
C ASN A 124 -18.37 8.38 -29.24
N LEU A 125 -19.47 7.66 -29.47
CA LEU A 125 -20.46 7.36 -28.44
C LEU A 125 -19.92 6.37 -27.41
N TYR A 126 -19.17 5.37 -27.86
CA TYR A 126 -18.47 4.46 -26.96
C TYR A 126 -17.39 5.17 -26.14
N VAL A 127 -16.63 6.06 -26.77
CA VAL A 127 -15.62 6.87 -26.08
C VAL A 127 -16.27 7.75 -25.02
N ILE A 128 -17.38 8.42 -25.32
CA ILE A 128 -18.12 9.25 -24.36
C ILE A 128 -18.61 8.42 -23.17
N GLU A 129 -19.22 7.26 -23.41
CA GLU A 129 -19.72 6.42 -22.32
C GLU A 129 -18.57 5.83 -21.48
N MET A 130 -17.48 5.40 -22.10
CA MET A 130 -16.30 4.92 -21.38
C MET A 130 -15.66 6.01 -20.52
N GLN A 131 -15.56 7.26 -21.04
CA GLN A 131 -15.10 8.39 -20.26
C GLN A 131 -15.99 8.70 -19.07
N LYS A 132 -17.31 8.74 -19.28
CA LYS A 132 -18.27 8.95 -18.21
C LYS A 132 -18.14 7.89 -17.12
N GLN A 133 -17.97 6.62 -17.47
CA GLN A 133 -17.76 5.54 -16.51
C GLN A 133 -16.44 5.71 -15.76
N GLU A 134 -15.36 6.08 -16.47
CA GLU A 134 -14.06 6.37 -15.86
C GLU A 134 -14.14 7.54 -14.88
N GLU A 135 -14.80 8.65 -15.26
CA GLU A 135 -15.01 9.83 -14.40
C GLU A 135 -15.84 9.49 -13.15
N LEU A 136 -16.87 8.66 -13.29
CA LEU A 136 -17.68 8.20 -12.16
C LEU A 136 -16.86 7.33 -11.20
N LEU A 137 -16.02 6.44 -11.73
CA LEU A 137 -15.12 5.62 -10.93
C LEU A 137 -14.04 6.47 -10.23
N GLU A 138 -13.45 7.43 -10.93
CA GLU A 138 -12.48 8.38 -10.35
C GLU A 138 -13.12 9.22 -9.26
N THR A 139 -14.31 9.77 -9.51
CA THR A 139 -15.07 10.52 -8.52
C THR A 139 -15.35 9.67 -7.28
N GLY A 140 -15.82 8.43 -7.48
CA GLY A 140 -16.02 7.48 -6.38
C GLY A 140 -14.74 7.20 -5.58
N ARG A 141 -13.59 7.04 -6.26
CA ARG A 141 -12.27 6.89 -5.62
C ARG A 141 -11.88 8.13 -4.82
N HIS A 142 -12.08 9.33 -5.37
CA HIS A 142 -11.79 10.57 -4.65
C HIS A 142 -12.61 10.72 -3.37
N TYR A 143 -13.92 10.42 -3.40
CA TYR A 143 -14.75 10.43 -2.19
C TYR A 143 -14.30 9.38 -1.17
N ARG A 144 -13.94 8.20 -1.62
CA ARG A 144 -13.39 7.14 -0.77
C ARG A 144 -12.08 7.57 -0.11
N ASP A 145 -11.16 8.10 -0.91
CA ASP A 145 -9.84 8.49 -0.44
C ASP A 145 -9.92 9.70 0.51
N ALA A 146 -10.84 10.65 0.26
CA ALA A 146 -11.13 11.75 1.17
C ALA A 146 -11.69 11.25 2.51
N PHE A 147 -12.64 10.33 2.48
CA PHE A 147 -13.16 9.69 3.70
C PHE A 147 -12.07 8.99 4.50
N LEU A 148 -11.22 8.19 3.84
CA LEU A 148 -10.11 7.50 4.50
C LEU A 148 -9.07 8.49 5.05
N PHE A 149 -8.80 9.58 4.33
CA PHE A 149 -7.93 10.64 4.79
C PHE A 149 -8.47 11.23 6.11
N ASP A 150 -9.73 11.65 6.14
CA ASP A 150 -10.35 12.21 7.34
C ASP A 150 -10.34 11.23 8.51
N LEU A 151 -10.58 9.96 8.23
CA LEU A 151 -10.57 8.89 9.23
C LEU A 151 -9.16 8.68 9.84
N PHE A 152 -8.12 8.57 8.99
CA PHE A 152 -6.75 8.33 9.46
C PHE A 152 -6.08 9.58 10.06
N TYR A 153 -6.64 10.79 9.83
CA TYR A 153 -6.14 12.02 10.44
C TYR A 153 -6.92 12.46 11.68
N GLY A 154 -8.00 11.74 12.02
CA GLY A 154 -8.81 12.05 13.19
C GLY A 154 -9.71 13.27 13.00
N ASN A 155 -10.10 13.58 11.76
CA ASN A 155 -11.02 14.67 11.42
C ASN A 155 -12.50 14.26 11.61
N MET A 156 -12.77 13.00 11.96
CA MET A 156 -14.12 12.46 12.17
C MET A 156 -14.27 11.98 13.62
N GLU A 157 -15.25 12.54 14.31
CA GLU A 157 -15.52 12.24 15.73
C GLU A 157 -16.75 11.35 15.92
N ASP A 158 -17.72 11.42 15.00
CA ASP A 158 -18.98 10.68 15.11
C ASP A 158 -18.83 9.26 14.53
N ASN A 159 -18.88 8.28 15.44
CA ASN A 159 -18.77 6.86 15.09
C ASN A 159 -19.93 6.36 14.22
N GLU A 160 -21.16 6.88 14.40
CA GLU A 160 -22.33 6.46 13.63
C GLU A 160 -22.21 6.95 12.18
N ASP A 161 -21.74 8.18 11.98
CA ASP A 161 -21.46 8.74 10.65
C ASP A 161 -20.35 7.94 9.95
N ILE A 162 -19.25 7.62 10.65
CA ILE A 162 -18.17 6.79 10.11
C ILE A 162 -18.70 5.42 9.66
N ILE A 163 -19.45 4.72 10.51
CA ILE A 163 -20.02 3.40 10.21
C ILE A 163 -20.99 3.47 9.04
N SER A 164 -21.81 4.51 8.99
CA SER A 164 -22.80 4.70 7.92
C SER A 164 -22.13 4.93 6.56
N ARG A 165 -21.15 5.82 6.49
CA ARG A 165 -20.40 6.12 5.25
C ARG A 165 -19.57 4.93 4.77
N ALA A 166 -18.92 4.22 5.68
CA ALA A 166 -18.08 3.07 5.36
C ALA A 166 -18.85 1.95 4.64
N LYS A 167 -20.14 1.79 4.94
CA LYS A 167 -21.03 0.83 4.27
C LYS A 167 -21.14 1.06 2.76
N LEU A 168 -20.95 2.30 2.28
CA LEU A 168 -20.97 2.62 0.84
C LEU A 168 -19.88 1.87 0.08
N TRP A 169 -18.77 1.53 0.76
CA TRP A 169 -17.65 0.78 0.19
C TRP A 169 -17.58 -0.66 0.68
N GLY A 170 -18.62 -1.13 1.41
CA GLY A 170 -18.69 -2.50 1.92
C GLY A 170 -17.83 -2.76 3.17
N TRP A 171 -17.38 -1.72 3.87
CA TRP A 171 -16.58 -1.84 5.09
C TRP A 171 -17.45 -1.86 6.34
N ASP A 172 -17.13 -2.76 7.27
CA ASP A 172 -17.85 -2.94 8.53
C ASP A 172 -17.02 -2.41 9.72
N PHE A 173 -17.20 -1.12 10.04
CA PHE A 173 -16.58 -0.50 11.19
C PHE A 173 -17.34 -0.73 12.51
N THR A 174 -18.30 -1.64 12.55
CA THR A 174 -18.85 -2.14 13.83
C THR A 174 -17.87 -3.05 14.55
N GLN A 175 -16.87 -3.56 13.84
CA GLN A 175 -15.73 -4.29 14.38
C GLN A 175 -14.47 -3.41 14.42
N PRO A 176 -13.56 -3.65 15.36
CA PRO A 176 -12.30 -2.94 15.42
C PRO A 176 -11.41 -3.20 14.20
N TYR A 177 -10.57 -2.23 13.90
CA TYR A 177 -9.50 -2.35 12.89
C TYR A 177 -8.14 -2.08 13.51
N VAL A 178 -7.09 -2.60 12.88
CA VAL A 178 -5.69 -2.32 13.20
C VAL A 178 -5.01 -1.81 11.94
N VAL A 179 -4.23 -0.74 12.08
CA VAL A 179 -3.50 -0.14 10.96
C VAL A 179 -2.07 -0.65 10.91
N THR A 180 -1.65 -1.04 9.71
CA THR A 180 -0.28 -1.35 9.34
C THR A 180 0.16 -0.38 8.25
N VAL A 181 1.32 0.25 8.41
CA VAL A 181 1.90 1.19 7.45
C VAL A 181 3.14 0.57 6.83
N PHE A 182 3.22 0.64 5.50
CA PHE A 182 4.38 0.29 4.69
C PHE A 182 5.00 1.57 4.16
N GLU A 183 6.28 1.76 4.38
CA GLU A 183 7.02 2.96 3.97
C GLU A 183 8.31 2.57 3.26
N LEU A 184 8.66 3.29 2.18
CA LEU A 184 9.94 3.12 1.49
C LEU A 184 11.04 3.82 2.25
N GLU A 185 12.13 3.10 2.53
CA GLU A 185 13.32 3.67 3.17
C GLU A 185 13.99 4.70 2.24
N ASN A 186 14.31 5.89 2.79
CA ASN A 186 14.95 6.99 2.07
C ASN A 186 14.17 7.43 0.82
N TYR A 187 12.86 7.56 0.94
CA TYR A 187 11.99 8.08 -0.13
C TYR A 187 12.35 9.51 -0.50
N GLU A 188 12.40 9.78 -1.80
CA GLU A 188 12.66 11.10 -2.36
C GLU A 188 11.46 11.59 -3.17
N SER A 189 10.78 12.65 -2.70
CA SER A 189 9.50 13.14 -3.26
C SER A 189 9.56 13.57 -4.73
N TYR A 190 10.74 13.94 -5.24
CA TYR A 190 10.92 14.44 -6.62
C TYR A 190 11.67 13.44 -7.51
N SER A 191 11.76 12.18 -7.11
CA SER A 191 12.38 11.09 -7.86
C SER A 191 11.35 10.15 -8.47
N GLU A 192 11.80 9.06 -9.07
CA GLU A 192 10.92 7.97 -9.55
C GLU A 192 10.30 7.13 -8.42
N ASP A 193 10.57 7.45 -7.15
CA ASP A 193 10.09 6.70 -6.00
C ASP A 193 8.56 6.67 -5.90
N HIS A 194 7.87 7.65 -6.48
CA HIS A 194 6.40 7.63 -6.56
C HIS A 194 5.84 6.44 -7.36
N TYR A 195 6.60 5.95 -8.37
CA TYR A 195 6.24 4.71 -9.08
C TYR A 195 6.45 3.49 -8.19
N LEU A 196 7.47 3.52 -7.32
CA LEU A 196 7.73 2.44 -6.38
C LEU A 196 6.62 2.33 -5.33
N VAL A 197 6.09 3.46 -4.84
CA VAL A 197 4.93 3.46 -3.94
C VAL A 197 3.68 2.93 -4.64
N SER A 198 3.50 3.25 -5.93
CA SER A 198 2.40 2.69 -6.72
C SER A 198 2.56 1.17 -6.90
N SER A 199 3.77 0.71 -7.20
CA SER A 199 4.07 -0.72 -7.30
C SER A 199 3.85 -1.44 -5.97
N LEU A 200 4.22 -0.81 -4.84
CA LEU A 200 3.98 -1.34 -3.50
C LEU A 200 2.47 -1.44 -3.21
N TYR A 201 1.70 -0.43 -3.60
CA TYR A 201 0.24 -0.46 -3.51
C TYR A 201 -0.35 -1.65 -4.30
N ASP A 202 0.07 -1.82 -5.56
CA ASP A 202 -0.40 -2.91 -6.42
C ASP A 202 -0.03 -4.30 -5.85
N ILE A 203 1.17 -4.44 -5.28
CA ILE A 203 1.60 -5.67 -4.59
C ILE A 203 0.67 -5.94 -3.40
N ILE A 204 0.43 -4.95 -2.54
CA ILE A 204 -0.42 -5.10 -1.36
C ILE A 204 -1.85 -5.46 -1.78
N GLU A 205 -2.44 -4.76 -2.76
CA GLU A 205 -3.77 -5.10 -3.27
C GLU A 205 -3.83 -6.54 -3.79
N SER A 206 -2.84 -6.96 -4.57
CA SER A 206 -2.80 -8.32 -5.14
C SER A 206 -2.73 -9.41 -4.08
N VAL A 207 -2.05 -9.15 -2.96
CA VAL A 207 -1.95 -10.08 -1.82
C VAL A 207 -3.25 -10.12 -1.01
N VAL A 208 -3.90 -8.96 -0.82
CA VAL A 208 -5.02 -8.81 0.12
C VAL A 208 -6.37 -9.15 -0.51
N GLN A 209 -6.62 -8.73 -1.76
CA GLN A 209 -7.91 -8.94 -2.44
C GLN A 209 -8.41 -10.39 -2.43
N PRO A 210 -7.56 -11.42 -2.63
CA PRO A 210 -8.01 -12.80 -2.56
C PRO A 210 -8.31 -13.29 -1.15
N LEU A 211 -7.79 -12.61 -0.11
CA LEU A 211 -7.85 -13.05 1.28
C LEU A 211 -9.10 -12.51 1.99
N ASP A 212 -9.32 -11.20 1.93
CA ASP A 212 -10.45 -10.56 2.59
C ASP A 212 -10.79 -9.21 1.96
N LYS A 213 -12.03 -9.06 1.47
CA LYS A 213 -12.54 -7.80 0.88
C LYS A 213 -12.77 -6.70 1.91
N ALA A 214 -12.82 -7.03 3.21
CA ALA A 214 -12.99 -6.05 4.29
C ALA A 214 -11.68 -5.32 4.63
N VAL A 215 -10.55 -5.77 4.13
CA VAL A 215 -9.26 -5.10 4.29
C VAL A 215 -9.20 -3.83 3.43
N ILE A 216 -8.79 -2.74 4.03
CA ILE A 216 -8.74 -1.42 3.40
C ILE A 216 -7.29 -1.11 3.04
N VAL A 217 -7.05 -0.74 1.77
CA VAL A 217 -5.74 -0.30 1.29
C VAL A 217 -5.84 1.13 0.80
N MET A 218 -4.95 2.01 1.26
CA MET A 218 -4.84 3.39 0.84
C MET A 218 -3.40 3.75 0.50
N LYS A 219 -3.19 4.32 -0.68
CA LYS A 219 -1.90 4.89 -1.07
C LYS A 219 -1.85 6.36 -0.68
N LYS A 220 -0.73 6.79 -0.09
CA LYS A 220 -0.52 8.17 0.30
C LYS A 220 0.95 8.54 0.25
N ASN A 221 1.32 9.54 -0.54
CA ASN A 221 2.70 10.05 -0.69
C ASN A 221 3.75 8.92 -0.72
N GLU A 222 4.55 8.81 0.35
CA GLU A 222 5.63 7.84 0.53
C GLU A 222 5.19 6.50 1.15
N GLU A 223 3.91 6.35 1.50
CA GLU A 223 3.41 5.22 2.29
C GLU A 223 2.18 4.54 1.69
N VAL A 224 2.01 3.27 2.02
CA VAL A 224 0.77 2.53 1.80
C VAL A 224 0.22 2.10 3.16
N ILE A 225 -1.04 2.46 3.40
CA ILE A 225 -1.76 2.21 4.64
C ILE A 225 -2.66 0.99 4.42
N LEU A 226 -2.56 0.02 5.31
CA LEU A 226 -3.37 -1.18 5.35
C LEU A 226 -4.17 -1.19 6.65
N ALA A 227 -5.51 -1.17 6.58
CA ALA A 227 -6.36 -1.36 7.75
C ALA A 227 -7.03 -2.74 7.69
N VAL A 228 -6.74 -3.57 8.69
CA VAL A 228 -7.17 -4.96 8.76
C VAL A 228 -8.23 -5.11 9.86
N PRO A 229 -9.39 -5.74 9.56
CA PRO A 229 -10.41 -5.98 10.57
C PRO A 229 -9.89 -6.95 11.65
N TYR A 230 -10.23 -6.65 12.91
CA TYR A 230 -9.81 -7.42 14.06
C TYR A 230 -10.98 -8.22 14.64
N ALA A 231 -11.18 -9.44 14.17
CA ALA A 231 -12.23 -10.31 14.69
C ALA A 231 -11.89 -10.86 16.09
N GLU A 232 -12.73 -10.60 17.10
CA GLU A 232 -12.47 -11.01 18.49
C GLU A 232 -12.32 -12.51 18.71
N LYS A 233 -13.04 -13.32 17.94
CA LYS A 233 -12.98 -14.78 18.02
C LYS A 233 -11.63 -15.35 17.60
N LYS A 234 -10.75 -14.54 16.99
CA LYS A 234 -9.47 -14.91 16.39
C LYS A 234 -8.27 -14.15 16.96
N ARG A 235 -8.25 -13.81 18.27
CA ARG A 235 -7.18 -13.02 18.90
C ARG A 235 -5.75 -13.53 18.67
N ARG A 236 -5.55 -14.84 18.64
CA ARG A 236 -4.24 -15.45 18.30
C ARG A 236 -3.94 -15.37 16.81
N ASP A 237 -4.97 -15.48 15.99
CA ASP A 237 -4.87 -15.50 14.53
C ASP A 237 -4.55 -14.13 13.91
N PHE A 238 -4.87 -12.99 14.59
CA PHE A 238 -4.63 -11.66 14.01
C PHE A 238 -3.14 -11.40 13.75
N LYS A 239 -2.27 -11.64 14.75
CA LYS A 239 -0.82 -11.41 14.60
C LYS A 239 -0.24 -12.34 13.52
N GLU A 240 -0.70 -13.57 13.46
CA GLU A 240 -0.32 -14.55 12.43
C GLU A 240 -0.83 -14.13 11.06
N PHE A 241 -2.08 -13.72 10.96
CA PHE A 241 -2.68 -13.24 9.70
C PHE A 241 -1.99 -11.98 9.19
N ASN A 242 -1.77 -10.99 10.05
CA ASN A 242 -1.06 -9.76 9.66
C ASN A 242 0.39 -10.04 9.27
N ASN A 243 1.09 -10.92 10.01
CA ASN A 243 2.44 -11.37 9.66
C ASN A 243 2.48 -12.10 8.31
N MET A 244 1.48 -12.94 8.02
CA MET A 244 1.38 -13.64 6.74
C MET A 244 1.27 -12.64 5.58
N ILE A 245 0.35 -11.66 5.69
CA ILE A 245 0.20 -10.59 4.67
C ILE A 245 1.52 -9.84 4.50
N VAL A 246 2.10 -9.34 5.60
CA VAL A 246 3.32 -8.54 5.56
C VAL A 246 4.48 -9.32 4.95
N ASN A 247 4.68 -10.58 5.33
CA ASN A 247 5.75 -11.41 4.79
C ASN A 247 5.57 -11.68 3.29
N GLN A 248 4.34 -11.92 2.82
CA GLN A 248 4.06 -12.08 1.39
C GLN A 248 4.31 -10.78 0.61
N VAL A 249 3.89 -9.64 1.17
CA VAL A 249 4.16 -8.32 0.56
C VAL A 249 5.66 -8.05 0.49
N LEU A 250 6.40 -8.25 1.58
CA LEU A 250 7.84 -8.02 1.62
C LEU A 250 8.60 -8.91 0.64
N ALA A 251 8.24 -10.19 0.54
CA ALA A 251 8.85 -11.11 -0.43
C ALA A 251 8.64 -10.63 -1.88
N GLN A 252 7.43 -10.22 -2.25
CA GLN A 252 7.16 -9.68 -3.59
C GLN A 252 7.81 -8.31 -3.81
N ALA A 253 7.90 -7.48 -2.76
CA ALA A 253 8.56 -6.18 -2.84
C ALA A 253 10.07 -6.31 -3.05
N GLU A 254 10.74 -7.27 -2.42
CA GLU A 254 12.16 -7.56 -2.64
C GLU A 254 12.47 -7.93 -4.10
N GLU A 255 11.54 -8.59 -4.79
CA GLU A 255 11.67 -8.94 -6.21
C GLU A 255 11.41 -7.77 -7.15
N ARG A 256 10.43 -6.92 -6.85
CA ARG A 256 9.94 -5.87 -7.76
C ARG A 256 10.46 -4.47 -7.44
N ILE A 257 10.80 -4.20 -6.16
CA ILE A 257 11.27 -2.91 -5.66
C ILE A 257 12.73 -3.04 -5.20
N VAL A 258 13.63 -3.32 -6.16
CA VAL A 258 15.03 -3.66 -5.86
C VAL A 258 15.83 -2.46 -5.29
N SER A 259 15.43 -1.22 -5.60
CA SER A 259 16.20 -0.01 -5.27
C SER A 259 15.97 0.53 -3.85
N ARG A 260 14.90 0.13 -3.18
CA ARG A 260 14.52 0.63 -1.85
C ARG A 260 14.05 -0.50 -0.95
N LYS A 261 14.33 -0.39 0.35
CA LYS A 261 13.78 -1.31 1.35
C LYS A 261 12.42 -0.83 1.82
N VAL A 262 11.52 -1.79 2.09
CA VAL A 262 10.21 -1.52 2.67
C VAL A 262 10.28 -1.76 4.18
N ARG A 263 9.87 -0.76 4.96
CA ARG A 263 9.70 -0.86 6.42
C ARG A 263 8.22 -0.94 6.75
N VAL A 264 7.91 -1.70 7.80
CA VAL A 264 6.53 -1.95 8.19
C VAL A 264 6.33 -1.69 9.67
N GLY A 265 5.33 -0.90 9.99
CA GLY A 265 4.90 -0.64 11.36
C GLY A 265 3.44 -0.95 11.56
N THR A 266 3.09 -1.57 12.68
CA THR A 266 1.72 -1.90 13.04
C THR A 266 1.34 -1.25 14.37
N GLY A 267 0.23 -0.49 14.36
CA GLY A 267 -0.35 0.15 15.52
C GLY A 267 -1.11 -0.81 16.44
N ARG A 268 -1.79 -0.26 17.44
CA ARG A 268 -2.66 -1.03 18.33
C ARG A 268 -4.09 -1.05 17.81
N ARG A 269 -4.85 -2.00 18.30
CA ARG A 269 -6.31 -2.06 18.16
C ARG A 269 -6.98 -0.95 18.93
N TYR A 270 -8.00 -0.33 18.32
CA TYR A 270 -8.95 0.56 18.94
C TYR A 270 -10.37 0.09 18.65
N ASP A 271 -11.26 0.22 19.63
CA ASP A 271 -12.62 -0.32 19.51
C ASP A 271 -13.57 0.65 18.82
N GLN A 272 -13.28 1.95 18.88
CA GLN A 272 -14.07 2.99 18.23
C GLN A 272 -13.45 3.38 16.89
N PRO A 273 -14.22 3.43 15.80
CA PRO A 273 -13.70 3.83 14.49
C PRO A 273 -13.12 5.25 14.48
N SER A 274 -13.66 6.18 15.26
CA SER A 274 -13.11 7.53 15.41
C SER A 274 -11.70 7.56 16.02
N GLU A 275 -11.26 6.49 16.69
CA GLU A 275 -9.91 6.36 17.24
C GLU A 275 -8.92 5.65 16.30
N LEU A 276 -9.34 5.26 15.09
CA LEU A 276 -8.47 4.53 14.14
C LEU A 276 -7.23 5.34 13.75
N PHE A 277 -7.33 6.68 13.76
CA PHE A 277 -6.19 7.56 13.55
C PHE A 277 -5.05 7.32 14.54
N ARG A 278 -5.35 6.92 15.79
CA ARG A 278 -4.32 6.57 16.78
C ARG A 278 -3.54 5.34 16.36
N SER A 279 -4.23 4.32 15.83
CA SER A 279 -3.57 3.13 15.28
C SER A 279 -2.63 3.49 14.14
N TYR A 280 -3.05 4.40 13.25
CA TYR A 280 -2.22 4.90 12.16
C TYR A 280 -1.00 5.67 12.67
N GLN A 281 -1.16 6.62 13.60
CA GLN A 281 -0.05 7.36 14.19
C GLN A 281 0.96 6.43 14.89
N GLU A 282 0.47 5.43 15.62
CA GLU A 282 1.30 4.42 16.26
C GLU A 282 2.05 3.54 15.27
N ALA A 283 1.40 3.16 14.16
CA ALA A 283 2.06 2.43 13.08
C ALA A 283 3.21 3.25 12.48
N LYS A 284 3.02 4.54 12.25
CA LYS A 284 4.10 5.45 11.80
C LYS A 284 5.26 5.55 12.79
N VAL A 285 4.97 5.66 14.09
CA VAL A 285 6.01 5.63 15.12
C VAL A 285 6.76 4.30 15.09
N ALA A 286 6.05 3.18 14.90
CA ALA A 286 6.65 1.87 14.81
C ALA A 286 7.57 1.73 13.58
N VAL A 287 7.19 2.25 12.41
CA VAL A 287 8.05 2.32 11.22
C VAL A 287 9.32 3.11 11.53
N ARG A 288 9.19 4.32 12.07
CA ARG A 288 10.34 5.20 12.36
C ARG A 288 11.29 4.60 13.37
N LEU A 289 10.78 4.00 14.46
CA LEU A 289 11.59 3.40 15.51
C LEU A 289 12.13 2.00 15.17
N SER A 290 11.65 1.37 14.08
CA SER A 290 12.14 0.04 13.64
C SER A 290 13.66 0.01 13.42
N VAL A 291 14.23 1.14 13.00
CA VAL A 291 15.67 1.30 12.77
C VAL A 291 16.49 1.15 14.05
N LEU A 292 15.92 1.56 15.20
CA LEU A 292 16.59 1.48 16.50
C LEU A 292 16.59 0.06 17.07
N LEU A 293 15.67 -0.78 16.62
CA LEU A 293 15.53 -2.16 17.08
C LEU A 293 16.40 -3.10 16.23
N LYS A 294 17.73 -2.98 16.36
CA LYS A 294 18.69 -3.83 15.66
C LYS A 294 18.32 -5.31 15.77
N GLY A 295 18.08 -5.97 14.62
CA GLY A 295 17.87 -7.43 14.54
C GLY A 295 16.43 -7.92 14.58
N LYS A 296 15.39 -7.06 14.62
CA LYS A 296 13.98 -7.48 14.65
C LYS A 296 13.28 -7.55 13.27
N GLY A 297 14.02 -7.55 12.16
CA GLY A 297 13.46 -7.61 10.81
C GLY A 297 12.85 -6.28 10.34
N ASN A 298 12.17 -6.31 9.18
CA ASN A 298 11.59 -5.12 8.55
C ASN A 298 10.20 -4.74 9.10
N MET A 299 9.67 -5.48 10.08
CA MET A 299 8.34 -5.27 10.66
C MET A 299 8.41 -5.03 12.17
N THR A 300 7.73 -3.99 12.65
CA THR A 300 7.69 -3.60 14.06
C THR A 300 6.25 -3.34 14.51
N TYR A 301 5.85 -3.93 15.62
CA TYR A 301 4.60 -3.60 16.30
C TYR A 301 4.84 -2.49 17.34
N PHE A 302 3.98 -1.47 17.34
CA PHE A 302 4.05 -0.38 18.32
C PHE A 302 4.04 -0.88 19.77
N ARG A 303 3.30 -1.97 20.02
CA ARG A 303 3.25 -2.61 21.33
C ARG A 303 4.61 -3.14 21.80
N ASP A 304 5.48 -3.55 20.88
CA ASP A 304 6.77 -4.19 21.17
C ASP A 304 7.91 -3.17 21.34
N LEU A 305 7.64 -1.86 21.18
CA LEU A 305 8.62 -0.78 21.31
C LEU A 305 9.06 -0.49 22.75
N GLY A 306 8.30 -0.95 23.75
CA GLY A 306 8.68 -0.68 25.14
C GLY A 306 8.62 0.81 25.50
N VAL A 307 9.63 1.29 26.25
CA VAL A 307 9.72 2.67 26.75
C VAL A 307 10.05 3.66 25.61
N GLU A 308 10.68 3.24 24.54
CA GLU A 308 11.05 4.08 23.39
C GLU A 308 9.86 4.82 22.80
N ARG A 309 8.67 4.22 22.80
CA ARG A 309 7.44 4.86 22.33
C ARG A 309 7.01 6.07 23.18
N ILE A 310 7.33 6.04 24.48
CA ILE A 310 7.04 7.15 25.41
C ILE A 310 8.03 8.27 25.15
N LEU A 311 9.33 7.93 25.12
CA LEU A 311 10.42 8.87 24.86
C LEU A 311 10.30 9.54 23.48
N TYR A 312 9.82 8.83 22.46
CA TYR A 312 9.67 9.37 21.12
C TYR A 312 8.69 10.56 21.06
N ASN A 313 7.62 10.52 21.85
CA ASN A 313 6.60 11.55 21.92
C ASN A 313 6.88 12.65 22.94
N HIS A 314 7.99 12.53 23.68
CA HIS A 314 8.37 13.52 24.69
C HIS A 314 9.11 14.72 24.06
N ASP A 315 9.15 15.84 24.77
CA ASP A 315 9.88 17.03 24.32
C ASP A 315 11.36 16.75 24.15
N LYS A 316 11.91 17.19 23.00
CA LYS A 316 13.32 16.92 22.65
C LYS A 316 14.29 17.60 23.63
N GLN A 317 13.95 18.80 24.11
CA GLN A 317 14.82 19.56 24.99
C GLN A 317 14.90 18.90 26.37
N GLU A 318 13.79 18.48 26.94
CA GLU A 318 13.75 17.75 28.21
C GLU A 318 14.51 16.42 28.13
N LEU A 319 14.39 15.69 27.03
CA LEU A 319 15.17 14.47 26.80
C LEU A 319 16.67 14.75 26.75
N LEU A 320 17.09 15.84 26.08
CA LEU A 320 18.49 16.25 25.99
C LEU A 320 19.04 16.68 27.35
N GLU A 321 18.26 17.38 28.15
CA GLU A 321 18.66 17.80 29.50
C GLU A 321 18.85 16.57 30.39
N PHE A 322 17.87 15.67 30.44
CA PHE A 322 18.01 14.40 31.19
C PHE A 322 19.24 13.58 30.76
N TYR A 323 19.47 13.44 29.45
CA TYR A 323 20.63 12.73 28.93
C TYR A 323 21.95 13.37 29.38
N ARG A 324 22.05 14.72 29.35
CA ARG A 324 23.24 15.45 29.74
C ARG A 324 23.52 15.34 31.23
N GLU A 325 22.49 15.44 32.05
CA GLU A 325 22.63 15.29 33.50
C GLU A 325 23.19 13.93 33.91
N ILE A 326 22.83 12.88 33.17
CA ILE A 326 23.18 11.49 33.54
C ILE A 326 24.51 11.03 32.90
N LEU A 327 24.81 11.37 31.66
CA LEU A 327 25.90 10.72 30.89
C LEU A 327 27.00 11.68 30.43
N VAL A 328 26.80 13.00 30.45
CA VAL A 328 27.78 13.93 29.86
C VAL A 328 29.13 13.91 30.55
N ASP A 329 29.16 13.71 31.85
CA ASP A 329 30.42 13.67 32.62
C ASP A 329 31.24 12.43 32.23
N LEU A 330 30.62 11.28 32.09
CA LEU A 330 31.28 10.06 31.62
C LEU A 330 31.83 10.24 30.20
N GLU A 331 31.03 10.78 29.28
CA GLU A 331 31.46 11.01 27.89
C GLU A 331 32.62 12.03 27.80
N THR A 332 32.57 13.04 28.66
CA THR A 332 33.64 14.06 28.72
C THR A 332 34.94 13.50 29.20
N HIS A 333 34.93 12.58 30.16
CA HIS A 333 36.11 11.89 30.65
C HIS A 333 36.66 10.82 29.70
N ASP A 334 35.79 10.24 28.88
CA ASP A 334 36.09 9.11 27.98
C ASP A 334 36.37 9.53 26.52
N LYS A 335 36.56 10.83 26.25
CA LYS A 335 36.66 11.44 24.89
C LYS A 335 37.68 10.81 23.94
N GLN A 336 38.69 10.07 24.43
CA GLN A 336 39.74 9.51 23.57
C GLN A 336 39.54 8.04 23.19
N LYS A 337 38.79 7.25 23.94
CA LYS A 337 38.72 5.80 23.75
C LYS A 337 37.29 5.22 23.74
N ASN A 338 36.32 5.92 24.23
CA ASN A 338 34.91 5.44 24.43
C ASN A 338 34.79 4.10 25.22
N GLU A 339 35.86 3.71 25.93
CA GLU A 339 35.95 2.40 26.61
C GLU A 339 35.00 2.31 27.81
N LEU A 340 34.82 3.41 28.57
CA LEU A 340 33.94 3.42 29.74
C LEU A 340 32.47 3.49 29.35
N VAL A 341 32.13 4.34 28.37
CA VAL A 341 30.75 4.44 27.83
C VAL A 341 30.32 3.10 27.25
N GLU A 342 31.15 2.48 26.42
CA GLU A 342 30.88 1.16 25.84
C GLU A 342 30.76 0.07 26.93
N THR A 343 31.64 0.14 27.97
CA THR A 343 31.59 -0.79 29.09
C THR A 343 30.26 -0.69 29.85
N LEU A 344 29.80 0.53 30.15
CA LEU A 344 28.58 0.76 30.86
C LEU A 344 27.36 0.29 30.03
N GLU A 345 27.31 0.63 28.75
CA GLU A 345 26.25 0.22 27.85
C GLU A 345 26.15 -1.32 27.73
N ASN A 346 27.27 -2.00 27.57
CA ASN A 346 27.34 -3.45 27.57
C ASN A 346 26.91 -4.06 28.91
N TYR A 347 27.35 -3.47 30.04
CA TYR A 347 26.95 -3.94 31.36
C TYR A 347 25.42 -3.88 31.56
N LEU A 348 24.80 -2.78 31.20
CA LEU A 348 23.35 -2.63 31.27
C LEU A 348 22.62 -3.57 30.30
N SER A 349 23.13 -3.74 29.09
CA SER A 349 22.51 -4.63 28.06
C SER A 349 22.59 -6.11 28.42
N HIS A 350 23.58 -6.51 29.23
CA HIS A 350 23.73 -7.85 29.77
C HIS A 350 23.14 -8.00 31.19
N HIS A 351 22.14 -7.17 31.52
CA HIS A 351 21.37 -7.24 32.78
C HIS A 351 22.25 -7.12 34.03
N CYS A 352 23.31 -6.31 33.96
CA CYS A 352 24.30 -6.11 35.02
C CYS A 352 25.07 -7.40 35.42
N ASP A 353 25.12 -8.38 34.54
CA ASP A 353 25.89 -9.60 34.73
C ASP A 353 27.38 -9.36 34.38
N LEU A 354 28.22 -9.42 35.41
CA LEU A 354 29.68 -9.20 35.27
C LEU A 354 30.35 -10.23 34.35
N LYS A 355 29.93 -11.50 34.42
CA LYS A 355 30.55 -12.56 33.65
C LYS A 355 30.13 -12.48 32.15
N ALA A 356 28.87 -12.27 31.90
CA ALA A 356 28.36 -12.09 30.55
C ALA A 356 28.98 -10.86 29.88
N THR A 357 29.07 -9.72 30.61
CA THR A 357 29.66 -8.47 30.12
C THR A 357 31.15 -8.62 29.84
N ALA A 358 31.92 -9.26 30.77
CA ALA A 358 33.35 -9.47 30.59
C ALA A 358 33.64 -10.32 29.33
N ASN A 359 32.84 -11.37 29.10
CA ASN A 359 32.93 -12.21 27.90
C ASN A 359 32.61 -11.40 26.63
N ALA A 360 31.53 -10.61 26.64
CA ALA A 360 31.12 -9.82 25.49
C ALA A 360 32.16 -8.77 25.08
N LEU A 361 32.87 -8.18 26.07
CA LEU A 361 33.91 -7.17 25.84
C LEU A 361 35.32 -7.77 25.72
N PHE A 362 35.48 -9.10 25.78
CA PHE A 362 36.78 -9.78 25.78
C PHE A 362 37.69 -9.29 26.89
N LEU A 363 37.15 -8.99 28.09
CA LEU A 363 37.87 -8.51 29.24
C LEU A 363 37.99 -9.58 30.32
N HIS A 364 39.09 -9.49 31.11
CA HIS A 364 39.15 -10.22 32.37
C HIS A 364 38.13 -9.59 33.38
N PRO A 365 37.42 -10.39 34.21
CA PRO A 365 36.47 -9.85 35.18
C PRO A 365 37.02 -8.76 36.13
N ASN A 366 38.27 -8.84 36.50
CA ASN A 366 38.91 -7.83 37.33
C ASN A 366 39.10 -6.49 36.59
N SER A 367 39.39 -6.52 35.30
CA SER A 367 39.46 -5.31 34.47
C SER A 367 38.09 -4.65 34.31
N LEU A 368 37.06 -5.47 34.15
CA LEU A 368 35.69 -4.97 34.10
C LEU A 368 35.29 -4.31 35.43
N ARG A 369 35.55 -4.94 36.59
CA ARG A 369 35.27 -4.35 37.89
C ARG A 369 35.99 -3.02 38.08
N TYR A 370 37.25 -2.92 37.64
CA TYR A 370 38.00 -1.66 37.70
C TYR A 370 37.31 -0.57 36.86
N ARG A 371 36.90 -0.89 35.64
CA ARG A 371 36.17 0.06 34.77
C ARG A 371 34.83 0.49 35.37
N LEU A 372 34.04 -0.44 35.91
CA LEU A 372 32.76 -0.12 36.55
C LEU A 372 32.96 0.78 37.78
N LYS A 373 33.94 0.47 38.63
CA LYS A 373 34.27 1.33 39.76
C LYS A 373 34.69 2.74 39.32
N ARG A 374 35.46 2.85 38.23
CA ARG A 374 35.83 4.13 37.66
C ARG A 374 34.62 4.92 37.12
N ILE A 375 33.63 4.22 36.55
CA ILE A 375 32.38 4.81 36.10
C ILE A 375 31.57 5.36 37.29
N GLU A 376 31.46 4.59 38.38
CA GLU A 376 30.79 5.04 39.62
C GLU A 376 31.46 6.30 40.20
N GLU A 377 32.79 6.36 40.21
CA GLU A 377 33.55 7.54 40.68
C GLU A 377 33.32 8.78 39.79
N ILE A 378 33.23 8.61 38.45
CA ILE A 378 33.06 9.73 37.53
C ILE A 378 31.61 10.27 37.58
N LEU A 379 30.62 9.38 37.66
CA LEU A 379 29.21 9.75 37.68
C LEU A 379 28.71 10.07 39.10
N ASP A 380 29.50 9.81 40.15
CA ASP A 380 29.10 9.89 41.56
C ASP A 380 27.81 9.10 41.87
N VAL A 381 27.73 7.85 41.38
CA VAL A 381 26.55 6.98 41.51
C VAL A 381 26.95 5.59 42.02
N ASN A 382 25.96 4.83 42.49
CA ASN A 382 26.08 3.42 42.84
C ASN A 382 25.38 2.54 41.80
N LEU A 383 26.15 1.71 41.09
CA LEU A 383 25.62 0.77 40.08
C LEU A 383 24.88 -0.44 40.69
N GLU A 384 24.82 -0.56 42.03
CA GLU A 384 23.94 -1.53 42.70
C GLU A 384 22.58 -0.96 43.00
N ASP A 385 22.39 0.36 42.91
CA ASP A 385 21.09 1.03 43.11
C ASP A 385 20.20 0.88 41.86
N PHE A 386 18.99 0.40 42.09
CA PHE A 386 18.05 0.11 40.99
C PHE A 386 17.57 1.37 40.26
N ASP A 387 17.33 2.45 40.99
CA ASP A 387 16.86 3.71 40.38
C ASP A 387 17.97 4.33 39.52
N THR A 388 19.23 4.23 39.94
CA THR A 388 20.41 4.59 39.14
C THR A 388 20.49 3.78 37.87
N ILE A 389 20.32 2.45 37.91
CA ILE A 389 20.34 1.58 36.73
C ILE A 389 19.23 1.99 35.77
N VAL A 390 18.02 2.24 36.25
CA VAL A 390 16.88 2.67 35.41
C VAL A 390 17.17 4.01 34.74
N ALA A 391 17.71 4.98 35.47
CA ALA A 391 18.06 6.29 34.90
C ALA A 391 19.12 6.17 33.78
N LEU A 392 20.17 5.37 34.01
CA LEU A 392 21.22 5.08 33.02
C LEU A 392 20.65 4.39 31.78
N ILE A 393 19.78 3.39 31.93
CA ILE A 393 19.12 2.70 30.80
C ILE A 393 18.31 3.71 29.99
N ILE A 394 17.53 4.58 30.63
CA ILE A 394 16.73 5.60 29.96
C ILE A 394 17.66 6.58 29.24
N ALA A 395 18.72 7.03 29.85
CA ALA A 395 19.69 7.94 29.24
C ALA A 395 20.33 7.36 27.97
N PHE A 396 20.73 6.07 27.98
CA PHE A 396 21.22 5.40 26.75
C PHE A 396 20.15 5.27 25.67
N LYS A 397 18.90 4.97 26.04
CA LYS A 397 17.78 4.93 25.09
C LYS A 397 17.51 6.30 24.46
N ILE A 398 17.61 7.38 25.25
CA ILE A 398 17.51 8.75 24.76
C ILE A 398 18.66 9.07 23.81
N LYS A 399 19.92 8.72 24.16
CA LYS A 399 21.09 8.89 23.30
C LYS A 399 20.87 8.27 21.92
N HIS A 400 20.40 7.03 21.86
CA HIS A 400 20.11 6.36 20.60
C HIS A 400 18.97 7.04 19.83
N LEU A 401 17.92 7.47 20.53
CA LEU A 401 16.77 8.14 19.92
C LEU A 401 17.14 9.50 19.33
N ILE A 402 17.99 10.30 20.01
CA ILE A 402 18.42 11.62 19.53
C ILE A 402 19.37 11.47 18.35
N GLY A 403 20.37 10.60 18.44
CA GLY A 403 21.25 10.31 17.31
C GLY A 403 20.54 9.79 16.06
N PHE A 404 19.33 9.26 16.23
CA PHE A 404 18.42 8.89 15.12
C PHE A 404 17.66 10.12 14.59
N LYS A 405 17.07 10.97 15.47
CA LYS A 405 16.34 12.17 15.07
C LYS A 405 17.21 13.23 14.35
N GLU A 406 18.54 13.17 14.51
CA GLU A 406 19.48 14.07 13.81
C GLU A 406 19.90 13.53 12.43
N ARG A 407 19.57 12.28 12.10
CA ARG A 407 19.84 11.67 10.79
C ARG A 407 18.62 11.63 9.87
N LEU A 408 17.43 12.00 10.40
CA LEU A 408 16.17 12.17 9.66
C LEU A 408 15.99 13.66 9.27
#